data_d2930f38fa51ddecd4cccce23b3a74ac
#
_entry.id   d2930f38fa51ddecd4cccce23b3a74ac
#
_cell.length_a   1.000
_cell.length_b   1.000
_cell.length_c   1.000
_cell.angle_alpha   90.00
_cell.angle_beta   90.00
_cell.angle_gamma   90.00
#
_symmetry.space_group_name_H-M   'P 1'
#
loop_
_entity.id
_entity.type
_entity.pdbx_description
1 polymer ?
#
loop_
_entity_poly.entity_id
_entity_poly.type
_entity_poly.pdbx_seq_one_letter_code
_entity_poly.pdbx_strand_id
1 'polypeptide(L)'
;DWDLAEYCVEQDWRDSYRTIGQFMTQDLFTVRPDDIVDFAATIMDWRHVRHVPVEDGDGHLVGLVSHRSLLRLFAQGRAGGDKKVTVGEIMDAEPVTVHPDTRTVEAIRIMRNQRLSCLPVIRDGKLVGIVTEHDFIKVASRLLELQLLPSE
;
A
#
# COMPACT_ATOMS: atom_id res chain seq x y z
N ASP A 1 -5.28 30.01 -28.75
CA ASP A 1 -5.12 28.56 -28.97
C ASP A 1 -4.08 27.92 -28.03
N TRP A 2 -3.19 28.73 -27.44
CA TRP A 2 -2.23 28.26 -26.43
C TRP A 2 -2.91 27.92 -25.10
N ASP A 3 -3.91 28.68 -24.71
CA ASP A 3 -4.67 28.50 -23.48
C ASP A 3 -5.42 27.16 -23.43
N LEU A 4 -5.85 26.65 -24.59
CA LEU A 4 -6.53 25.37 -24.66
C LEU A 4 -5.59 24.18 -24.45
N ALA A 5 -4.35 24.30 -24.94
CA ALA A 5 -3.34 23.25 -24.76
C ALA A 5 -2.87 23.18 -23.30
N GLU A 6 -2.63 24.33 -22.67
CA GLU A 6 -2.29 24.40 -21.24
C GLU A 6 -3.46 23.92 -20.36
N TYR A 7 -4.67 24.30 -20.70
CA TYR A 7 -5.88 23.86 -19.99
C TYR A 7 -6.08 22.34 -20.11
N CYS A 8 -5.82 21.77 -21.27
CA CYS A 8 -5.91 20.33 -21.48
C CYS A 8 -4.83 19.56 -20.69
N VAL A 9 -3.61 20.11 -20.61
CA VAL A 9 -2.52 19.52 -19.83
C VAL A 9 -2.82 19.60 -18.33
N GLU A 10 -3.32 20.72 -17.84
CA GLU A 10 -3.72 20.87 -16.44
C GLU A 10 -4.89 19.95 -16.06
N GLN A 11 -5.85 19.79 -16.96
CA GLN A 11 -6.98 18.92 -16.74
C GLN A 11 -6.54 17.46 -16.69
N ASP A 12 -5.58 17.08 -17.51
CA ASP A 12 -5.09 15.70 -17.65
C ASP A 12 -4.40 15.19 -16.38
N TRP A 13 -3.54 16.00 -15.73
CA TRP A 13 -2.87 15.55 -14.51
C TRP A 13 -3.83 15.42 -13.31
N ARG A 14 -4.85 16.26 -13.22
CA ARG A 14 -5.88 16.15 -12.17
C ARG A 14 -6.67 14.87 -12.32
N ASP A 15 -7.01 14.51 -13.56
CA ASP A 15 -7.72 13.29 -13.87
C ASP A 15 -6.87 12.04 -13.60
N SER A 16 -5.54 12.14 -13.72
CA SER A 16 -4.61 11.02 -13.49
C SER A 16 -4.46 10.61 -12.03
N TYR A 17 -4.84 11.49 -11.08
CA TYR A 17 -4.70 11.22 -9.64
C TYR A 17 -6.03 11.31 -8.88
N ARG A 18 -7.12 11.10 -9.57
CA ARG A 18 -8.45 11.25 -9.00
C ARG A 18 -8.86 10.08 -8.12
N THR A 19 -8.50 8.87 -8.53
CA THR A 19 -8.82 7.63 -7.82
C THR A 19 -7.57 6.81 -7.54
N ILE A 20 -7.65 5.97 -6.54
CA ILE A 20 -6.53 5.12 -6.07
C ILE A 20 -6.06 4.17 -7.18
N GLY A 21 -6.97 3.60 -7.96
CA GLY A 21 -6.63 2.64 -9.01
C GLY A 21 -5.70 3.20 -10.08
N GLN A 22 -5.67 4.52 -10.25
CA GLN A 22 -4.85 5.17 -11.26
C GLN A 22 -3.35 5.20 -10.93
N PHE A 23 -3.00 5.10 -9.63
CA PHE A 23 -1.59 5.17 -9.22
C PHE A 23 -1.18 4.15 -8.15
N MET A 24 -2.08 3.25 -7.74
CA MET A 24 -1.74 2.19 -6.79
C MET A 24 -0.59 1.33 -7.31
N THR A 25 0.18 0.77 -6.39
CA THR A 25 1.21 -0.22 -6.73
C THR A 25 0.53 -1.56 -7.01
N GLN A 26 0.76 -2.12 -8.20
CA GLN A 26 0.18 -3.40 -8.63
C GLN A 26 1.17 -4.55 -8.61
N ASP A 27 2.46 -4.27 -8.62
CA ASP A 27 3.52 -5.26 -8.52
C ASP A 27 3.70 -5.66 -7.05
N LEU A 28 2.92 -6.64 -6.62
CA LEU A 28 2.82 -7.05 -5.23
C LEU A 28 3.48 -8.38 -4.98
N PHE A 29 4.16 -8.47 -3.84
CA PHE A 29 4.53 -9.73 -3.22
C PHE A 29 3.57 -10.00 -2.09
N THR A 30 3.01 -11.20 -2.06
CA THR A 30 2.06 -11.63 -1.04
C THR A 30 2.58 -12.90 -0.35
N VAL A 31 2.06 -13.14 0.83
CA VAL A 31 2.33 -14.37 1.59
C VAL A 31 1.01 -15.03 1.96
N ARG A 32 1.11 -16.28 2.40
CA ARG A 32 -0.02 -17.07 2.88
C ARG A 32 -0.04 -17.09 4.40
N PRO A 33 -1.19 -17.33 5.03
CA PRO A 33 -1.27 -17.39 6.50
C PRO A 33 -0.38 -18.48 7.12
N ASP A 34 -0.16 -19.57 6.43
CA ASP A 34 0.67 -20.69 6.90
C ASP A 34 2.17 -20.55 6.56
N ASP A 35 2.55 -19.50 5.84
CA ASP A 35 3.96 -19.17 5.63
C ASP A 35 4.60 -18.74 6.97
N ILE A 36 5.89 -19.03 7.15
CA ILE A 36 6.64 -18.58 8.31
C ILE A 36 6.96 -17.09 8.19
N VAL A 37 7.05 -16.42 9.35
CA VAL A 37 7.32 -14.98 9.39
C VAL A 37 8.66 -14.61 8.77
N ASP A 38 9.65 -15.50 8.81
CA ASP A 38 10.96 -15.32 8.20
C ASP A 38 10.83 -15.01 6.69
N PHE A 39 9.88 -15.65 6.02
CA PHE A 39 9.62 -15.43 4.60
C PHE A 39 9.09 -14.00 4.36
N ALA A 40 8.16 -13.54 5.18
CA ALA A 40 7.65 -12.16 5.09
C ALA A 40 8.76 -11.14 5.36
N ALA A 41 9.58 -11.40 6.37
CA ALA A 41 10.73 -10.54 6.70
C ALA A 41 11.73 -10.45 5.55
N THR A 42 12.00 -11.58 4.88
CA THR A 42 12.90 -11.62 3.73
C THR A 42 12.36 -10.79 2.56
N ILE A 43 11.06 -10.86 2.30
CA ILE A 43 10.42 -10.03 1.27
C ILE A 43 10.55 -8.55 1.61
N MET A 44 10.30 -8.17 2.86
CA MET A 44 10.41 -6.78 3.29
C MET A 44 11.83 -6.23 3.11
N ASP A 45 12.84 -7.02 3.47
CA ASP A 45 14.24 -6.65 3.30
C ASP A 45 14.63 -6.54 1.82
N TRP A 46 14.29 -7.54 1.05
CA TRP A 46 14.65 -7.60 -0.36
C TRP A 46 13.96 -6.52 -1.21
N ARG A 47 12.68 -6.28 -0.95
CA ARG A 47 11.89 -5.32 -1.73
C ARG A 47 11.86 -3.92 -1.11
N HIS A 48 12.46 -3.71 0.04
CA HIS A 48 12.43 -2.45 0.77
C HIS A 48 11.00 -1.97 1.06
N VAL A 49 10.14 -2.90 1.44
CA VAL A 49 8.75 -2.61 1.79
C VAL A 49 8.52 -2.87 3.28
N ARG A 50 7.56 -2.18 3.86
CA ARG A 50 7.22 -2.26 5.30
C ARG A 50 5.94 -3.05 5.55
N HIS A 51 5.24 -3.44 4.51
CA HIS A 51 3.97 -4.15 4.58
C HIS A 51 3.95 -5.24 3.53
N VAL A 52 3.41 -6.40 3.90
CA VAL A 52 3.20 -7.50 2.98
C VAL A 52 1.76 -7.99 3.14
N PRO A 53 0.95 -7.92 2.10
CA PRO A 53 -0.41 -8.46 2.15
C PRO A 53 -0.40 -9.97 2.28
N VAL A 54 -1.40 -10.48 2.99
CA VAL A 54 -1.61 -11.92 3.19
C VAL A 54 -2.86 -12.31 2.43
N GLU A 55 -2.74 -13.28 1.53
CA GLU A 55 -3.87 -13.76 0.74
C GLU A 55 -4.05 -15.27 0.87
N ASP A 56 -5.28 -15.71 0.60
CA ASP A 56 -5.59 -17.14 0.57
C ASP A 56 -5.26 -17.75 -0.80
N GLY A 57 -5.60 -19.03 -0.99
CA GLY A 57 -5.36 -19.74 -2.23
C GLY A 57 -6.13 -19.22 -3.44
N ASP A 58 -7.17 -18.43 -3.22
CA ASP A 58 -8.04 -17.87 -4.26
C ASP A 58 -7.77 -16.38 -4.55
N GLY A 59 -6.75 -15.82 -3.93
CA GLY A 59 -6.37 -14.43 -4.12
C GLY A 59 -7.16 -13.43 -3.27
N HIS A 60 -7.93 -13.89 -2.29
CA HIS A 60 -8.64 -13.03 -1.35
C HIS A 60 -7.69 -12.50 -0.28
N LEU A 61 -7.81 -11.23 0.04
CA LEU A 61 -7.05 -10.63 1.13
C LEU A 61 -7.58 -11.17 2.46
N VAL A 62 -6.70 -11.76 3.27
CA VAL A 62 -7.04 -12.28 4.60
C VAL A 62 -6.30 -11.58 5.72
N GLY A 63 -5.31 -10.76 5.41
CA GLY A 63 -4.57 -10.04 6.43
C GLY A 63 -3.49 -9.14 5.85
N LEU A 64 -2.78 -8.47 6.76
CA LEU A 64 -1.65 -7.59 6.44
C LEU A 64 -0.58 -7.74 7.50
N VAL A 65 0.65 -7.98 7.09
CA VAL A 65 1.81 -8.03 7.99
C VAL A 65 2.61 -6.75 7.83
N SER A 66 2.93 -6.10 8.94
CA SER A 66 3.79 -4.91 8.96
C SER A 66 5.14 -5.22 9.58
N HIS A 67 6.14 -4.39 9.26
CA HIS A 67 7.44 -4.47 9.92
C HIS A 67 7.31 -4.27 11.44
N ARG A 68 6.33 -3.50 11.88
CA ARG A 68 6.03 -3.28 13.30
C ARG A 68 5.61 -4.59 14.00
N SER A 69 4.81 -5.41 13.32
CA SER A 69 4.42 -6.74 13.85
C SER A 69 5.63 -7.64 14.03
N LEU A 70 6.59 -7.59 13.11
CA LEU A 70 7.84 -8.36 13.21
C LEU A 70 8.72 -7.85 14.36
N LEU A 71 8.85 -6.53 14.53
CA LEU A 71 9.59 -5.94 15.64
C LEU A 71 8.96 -6.31 16.99
N ARG A 72 7.64 -6.32 17.07
CA ARG A 72 6.92 -6.73 18.28
C ARG A 72 7.20 -8.19 18.61
N LEU A 73 7.18 -9.06 17.62
CA LEU A 73 7.51 -10.48 17.75
C LEU A 73 8.92 -10.65 18.32
N PHE A 74 9.89 -9.91 17.78
CA PHE A 74 11.26 -9.91 18.23
C PHE A 74 11.37 -9.42 19.68
N ALA A 75 10.71 -8.32 20.01
CA ALA A 75 10.72 -7.73 21.35
C ALA A 75 10.10 -8.65 22.41
N GLN A 76 9.15 -9.49 22.02
CA GLN A 76 8.52 -10.49 22.88
C GLN A 76 9.36 -11.76 23.07
N GLY A 77 10.55 -11.83 22.46
CA GLY A 77 11.43 -12.99 22.54
C GLY A 77 10.91 -14.22 21.79
N ARG A 78 9.93 -14.06 20.90
CA ARG A 78 9.35 -15.16 20.13
C ARG A 78 10.10 -15.48 18.83
N ALA A 79 10.98 -14.57 18.42
CA ALA A 79 11.81 -14.77 17.23
C ALA A 79 13.01 -15.65 17.60
N GLY A 80 13.32 -16.64 16.75
CA GLY A 80 14.49 -17.50 16.93
C GLY A 80 14.30 -18.70 17.88
N GLY A 81 13.06 -18.95 18.31
CA GLY A 81 12.75 -20.17 19.06
C GLY A 81 12.69 -21.42 18.18
N ASP A 82 12.65 -22.60 18.80
CA ASP A 82 12.52 -23.88 18.08
C ASP A 82 11.19 -23.98 17.31
N LYS A 83 10.15 -23.29 17.78
CA LYS A 83 8.84 -23.26 17.15
C LYS A 83 8.78 -22.12 16.16
N LYS A 84 8.53 -22.45 14.89
CA LYS A 84 8.32 -21.47 13.83
C LYS A 84 6.99 -20.73 14.02
N VAL A 85 7.03 -19.39 13.91
CA VAL A 85 5.83 -18.56 13.98
C VAL A 85 5.32 -18.35 12.55
N THR A 86 4.02 -18.53 12.35
CA THR A 86 3.39 -18.33 11.04
C THR A 86 2.90 -16.89 10.89
N VAL A 87 2.77 -16.46 9.64
CA VAL A 87 2.22 -15.16 9.28
C VAL A 87 0.82 -14.96 9.89
N GLY A 88 -0.02 -16.01 9.84
CA GLY A 88 -1.37 -15.94 10.39
C GLY A 88 -1.43 -15.61 11.88
N GLU A 89 -0.38 -15.96 12.64
CA GLU A 89 -0.32 -15.67 14.08
C GLU A 89 -0.05 -14.19 14.40
N ILE A 90 0.54 -13.45 13.47
CA ILE A 90 0.95 -12.06 13.71
C ILE A 90 0.30 -11.04 12.78
N MET A 91 -0.38 -11.48 11.74
CA MET A 91 -1.04 -10.57 10.79
C MET A 91 -2.18 -9.80 11.44
N ASP A 92 -2.46 -8.61 10.92
CA ASP A 92 -3.72 -7.94 11.14
C ASP A 92 -4.77 -8.64 10.27
N ALA A 93 -5.74 -9.32 10.87
CA ALA A 93 -6.74 -10.12 10.16
C ALA A 93 -7.87 -9.30 9.55
N GLU A 94 -7.99 -8.03 9.95
CA GLU A 94 -9.02 -7.13 9.44
C GLU A 94 -8.41 -5.78 9.06
N PRO A 95 -7.51 -5.75 8.06
CA PRO A 95 -6.91 -4.48 7.66
C PRO A 95 -7.96 -3.57 7.02
N VAL A 96 -7.78 -2.27 7.19
CA VAL A 96 -8.58 -1.28 6.47
C VAL A 96 -8.22 -1.35 5.00
N THR A 97 -9.22 -1.49 4.15
CA THR A 97 -9.04 -1.62 2.70
C THR A 97 -9.78 -0.52 1.96
N VAL A 98 -9.38 -0.29 0.71
CA VAL A 98 -10.07 0.61 -0.20
C VAL A 98 -10.33 -0.09 -1.54
N HIS A 99 -11.17 0.50 -2.35
CA HIS A 99 -11.47 0.03 -3.70
C HIS A 99 -10.64 0.85 -4.72
N PRO A 100 -10.34 0.32 -5.92
CA PRO A 100 -9.65 1.11 -6.95
C PRO A 100 -10.37 2.42 -7.31
N ASP A 101 -11.69 2.45 -7.20
CA ASP A 101 -12.50 3.64 -7.48
C ASP A 101 -12.58 4.61 -6.29
N THR A 102 -12.01 4.27 -5.14
CA THR A 102 -11.94 5.17 -3.99
C THR A 102 -11.19 6.44 -4.39
N ARG A 103 -11.74 7.59 -4.03
CA ARG A 103 -11.11 8.88 -4.33
C ARG A 103 -9.82 9.04 -3.55
N THR A 104 -8.82 9.60 -4.18
CA THR A 104 -7.50 9.86 -3.58
C THR A 104 -7.62 10.62 -2.26
N VAL A 105 -8.44 11.68 -2.23
CA VAL A 105 -8.64 12.51 -1.03
C VAL A 105 -9.27 11.70 0.10
N GLU A 106 -10.20 10.81 -0.21
CA GLU A 106 -10.83 9.93 0.79
C GLU A 106 -9.82 8.95 1.38
N ALA A 107 -8.98 8.34 0.56
CA ALA A 107 -7.92 7.44 1.03
C ALA A 107 -6.93 8.17 1.95
N ILE A 108 -6.54 9.39 1.59
CA ILE A 108 -5.67 10.23 2.43
C ILE A 108 -6.32 10.48 3.79
N ARG A 109 -7.60 10.81 3.81
CA ARG A 109 -8.34 11.02 5.07
C ARG A 109 -8.36 9.78 5.95
N ILE A 110 -8.61 8.61 5.36
CA ILE A 110 -8.59 7.33 6.06
C ILE A 110 -7.21 7.10 6.70
N MET A 111 -6.14 7.27 5.92
CA MET A 111 -4.78 7.08 6.42
C MET A 111 -4.44 8.03 7.56
N ARG A 112 -4.82 9.30 7.44
CA ARG A 112 -4.58 10.31 8.48
C ARG A 112 -5.38 10.02 9.76
N ASN A 113 -6.67 9.78 9.62
CA ASN A 113 -7.57 9.61 10.76
C ASN A 113 -7.27 8.35 11.55
N GLN A 114 -6.86 7.28 10.87
CA GLN A 114 -6.56 6.00 11.49
C GLN A 114 -5.06 5.74 11.67
N ARG A 115 -4.22 6.71 11.30
CA ARG A 115 -2.75 6.62 11.40
C ARG A 115 -2.19 5.40 10.70
N LEU A 116 -2.66 5.17 9.49
CA LEU A 116 -2.22 4.06 8.65
C LEU A 116 -1.18 4.55 7.65
N SER A 117 -0.19 3.72 7.38
CA SER A 117 0.83 3.99 6.35
C SER A 117 0.62 3.18 5.08
N CYS A 118 -0.37 2.32 5.07
CA CYS A 118 -0.65 1.39 3.97
C CYS A 118 -2.13 1.05 3.92
N LEU A 119 -2.68 1.01 2.71
CA LEU A 119 -4.04 0.54 2.44
C LEU A 119 -3.99 -0.51 1.33
N PRO A 120 -4.33 -1.77 1.62
CA PRO A 120 -4.59 -2.74 0.57
C PRO A 120 -5.79 -2.32 -0.27
N VAL A 121 -5.71 -2.52 -1.56
CA VAL A 121 -6.77 -2.20 -2.52
C VAL A 121 -7.41 -3.48 -2.99
N ILE A 122 -8.71 -3.61 -2.78
CA ILE A 122 -9.46 -4.83 -3.13
C ILE A 122 -10.59 -4.53 -4.09
N ARG A 123 -10.86 -5.51 -4.96
CA ARG A 123 -12.04 -5.55 -5.83
C ARG A 123 -12.64 -6.94 -5.72
N ASP A 124 -13.93 -7.00 -5.37
CA ASP A 124 -14.65 -8.27 -5.19
C ASP A 124 -13.93 -9.23 -4.22
N GLY A 125 -13.38 -8.68 -3.12
CA GLY A 125 -12.65 -9.41 -2.10
C GLY A 125 -11.21 -9.77 -2.48
N LYS A 126 -10.80 -9.56 -3.72
CA LYS A 126 -9.46 -9.91 -4.22
C LYS A 126 -8.53 -8.72 -4.17
N LEU A 127 -7.30 -8.98 -3.77
CA LEU A 127 -6.24 -7.99 -3.75
C LEU A 127 -5.85 -7.61 -5.18
N VAL A 128 -5.97 -6.32 -5.52
CA VAL A 128 -5.60 -5.80 -6.84
C VAL A 128 -4.46 -4.78 -6.79
N GLY A 129 -4.13 -4.29 -5.61
CA GLY A 129 -3.04 -3.33 -5.44
C GLY A 129 -2.82 -2.96 -3.99
N ILE A 130 -1.90 -2.04 -3.79
CA ILE A 130 -1.61 -1.47 -2.48
C ILE A 130 -1.28 0.01 -2.65
N VAL A 131 -1.67 0.83 -1.69
CA VAL A 131 -1.31 2.24 -1.63
C VAL A 131 -0.60 2.50 -0.31
N THR A 132 0.56 3.12 -0.39
CA THR A 132 1.37 3.46 0.78
C THR A 132 1.65 4.96 0.82
N GLU A 133 2.20 5.44 1.93
CA GLU A 133 2.69 6.82 2.03
C GLU A 133 3.65 7.17 0.89
N HIS A 134 4.47 6.20 0.46
CA HIS A 134 5.41 6.40 -0.64
C HIS A 134 4.70 6.74 -1.96
N ASP A 135 3.58 6.10 -2.26
CA ASP A 135 2.79 6.39 -3.45
C ASP A 135 2.25 7.83 -3.40
N PHE A 136 1.76 8.28 -2.23
CA PHE A 136 1.27 9.64 -2.07
C PHE A 136 2.39 10.68 -2.15
N ILE A 137 3.59 10.36 -1.66
CA ILE A 137 4.75 11.24 -1.80
C ILE A 137 5.10 11.41 -3.28
N LYS A 138 5.05 10.36 -4.07
CA LYS A 138 5.27 10.45 -5.53
C LYS A 138 4.24 11.35 -6.20
N VAL A 139 2.97 11.20 -5.85
CA VAL A 139 1.89 12.04 -6.36
C VAL A 139 2.12 13.50 -5.95
N ALA A 140 2.40 13.76 -4.68
CA ALA A 140 2.67 15.10 -4.17
C ALA A 140 3.88 15.74 -4.86
N SER A 141 4.96 14.98 -5.06
CA SER A 141 6.15 15.45 -5.76
C SER A 141 5.81 15.88 -7.19
N ARG A 142 5.03 15.08 -7.88
CA ARG A 142 4.60 15.39 -9.25
C ARG A 142 3.76 16.66 -9.32
N LEU A 143 2.81 16.81 -8.39
CA LEU A 143 1.95 17.98 -8.32
C LEU A 143 2.76 19.26 -8.01
N LEU A 144 3.71 19.18 -7.08
CA LEU A 144 4.58 20.28 -6.73
C LEU A 144 5.50 20.69 -7.90
N GLU A 145 6.05 19.73 -8.62
CA GLU A 145 6.85 20.00 -9.82
C GLU A 145 6.03 20.78 -10.86
N LEU A 146 4.77 20.39 -11.08
CA LEU A 146 3.91 21.05 -12.04
C LEU A 146 3.53 22.48 -11.64
N GLN A 147 3.46 22.76 -10.32
CA GLN A 147 3.08 24.08 -9.80
C GLN A 147 4.26 25.01 -9.54
N LEU A 148 5.42 24.48 -9.17
CA LEU A 148 6.57 25.27 -8.73
C LEU A 148 7.62 25.45 -9.80
N LEU A 149 7.66 24.62 -10.84
CA LEU A 149 8.58 24.82 -11.94
C LEU A 149 8.10 26.01 -12.78
N PRO A 150 8.99 26.95 -13.12
CA PRO A 150 8.62 28.05 -13.98
C PRO A 150 8.19 27.53 -15.35
N SER A 151 7.05 28.03 -15.83
CA SER A 151 6.62 27.79 -17.21
C SER A 151 7.61 28.50 -18.14
N GLU A 152 8.37 27.73 -18.88
CA GLU A 152 9.21 28.25 -19.96
C GLU A 152 8.38 28.63 -21.19
#